data_8c0b45f7a6aa18a7cdc934ef0767d641
#
_entry.id   8c0b45f7a6aa18a7cdc934ef0767d641
#
_cell.length_a   1.000
_cell.length_b   1.000
_cell.length_c   1.000
_cell.angle_alpha   90.00
_cell.angle_beta   90.00
_cell.angle_gamma   90.00
#
_symmetry.space_group_name_H-M   'P 1'
#
loop_
_entity.id
_entity.type
_entity.pdbx_description
1 polymer ?
#
loop_
_entity_poly.entity_id
_entity_poly.type
_entity_poly.pdbx_seq_one_letter_code
_entity_poly.pdbx_strand_id
1 'polypeptide(L)'
;TVGTDTGGSIRQPASFTGIVGLKPTYGRCSRWGIVAFASSLDQAGPMTKDVSDSALMLDVISGYDEKDSTSANIEKGDFLNSLNKNIKGLKVGIPKEYIVDNMPKEIQTLWDKGIEWMKESGAI
;
A
#
# COMPACT_ATOMS: atom_id res chain seq x y z
N THR A 1 11.07 8.04 3.31
CA THR A 1 11.87 6.92 3.82
C THR A 1 11.31 5.57 3.35
N VAL A 2 12.10 4.51 3.47
CA VAL A 2 11.65 3.13 3.25
C VAL A 2 11.48 2.46 4.61
N GLY A 3 10.39 1.72 4.77
CA GLY A 3 10.12 0.88 5.93
C GLY A 3 9.84 -0.56 5.55
N THR A 4 9.53 -1.40 6.53
CA THR A 4 9.06 -2.77 6.32
C THR A 4 7.69 -2.96 6.96
N ASP A 5 6.86 -3.79 6.37
CA ASP A 5 5.49 -4.07 6.83
C ASP A 5 5.22 -5.56 6.75
N THR A 6 4.90 -6.15 7.89
CA THR A 6 4.49 -7.55 8.01
C THR A 6 2.99 -7.63 8.30
N GLY A 7 2.53 -6.96 9.34
CA GLY A 7 1.14 -6.91 9.78
C GLY A 7 0.56 -5.49 9.84
N GLY A 8 1.32 -4.47 9.40
CA GLY A 8 0.92 -3.08 9.45
C GLY A 8 2.04 -2.08 9.73
N SER A 9 3.31 -2.53 9.79
CA SER A 9 4.40 -1.69 10.31
C SER A 9 4.85 -0.53 9.41
N ILE A 10 4.33 -0.40 8.19
CA ILE A 10 4.35 0.83 7.38
C ILE A 10 3.03 1.58 7.54
N ARG A 11 1.91 0.89 7.36
CA ARG A 11 0.56 1.49 7.29
C ARG A 11 0.13 2.09 8.63
N GLN A 12 0.36 1.39 9.73
CA GLN A 12 -0.02 1.84 11.07
C GLN A 12 0.75 3.09 11.52
N PRO A 13 2.10 3.14 11.51
CA PRO A 13 2.80 4.36 11.87
C PRO A 13 2.51 5.51 10.90
N ALA A 14 2.26 5.25 9.63
CA ALA A 14 1.85 6.29 8.69
C ALA A 14 0.51 6.91 9.09
N SER A 15 -0.47 6.11 9.51
CA SER A 15 -1.77 6.62 9.98
C SER A 15 -1.63 7.44 11.28
N PHE A 16 -0.73 7.06 12.18
CA PHE A 16 -0.49 7.81 13.43
C PHE A 16 0.21 9.14 13.21
N THR A 17 1.02 9.24 12.17
CA THR A 17 1.84 10.44 11.89
C THR A 17 1.27 11.30 10.76
N GLY A 18 0.14 10.90 10.16
CA GLY A 18 -0.52 11.67 9.09
C GLY A 18 0.28 11.73 7.79
N ILE A 19 0.99 10.65 7.46
CA ILE A 19 1.75 10.53 6.20
C ILE A 19 1.21 9.38 5.35
N VAL A 20 1.68 9.27 4.12
CA VAL A 20 1.36 8.16 3.23
C VAL A 20 2.29 6.98 3.52
N GLY A 21 1.71 5.82 3.81
CA GLY A 21 2.44 4.56 3.96
C GLY A 21 1.88 3.52 3.01
N LEU A 22 2.70 3.02 2.08
CA LEU A 22 2.29 2.04 1.09
C LEU A 22 3.01 0.72 1.31
N LYS A 23 2.24 -0.32 1.58
CA LYS A 23 2.73 -1.71 1.54
C LYS A 23 2.49 -2.27 0.13
N PRO A 24 3.53 -2.47 -0.68
CA PRO A 24 3.36 -3.05 -2.02
C PRO A 24 2.90 -4.52 -1.96
N THR A 25 2.51 -5.02 -3.10
CA THR A 25 2.23 -6.45 -3.28
C THR A 25 3.49 -7.27 -2.98
N TYR A 26 3.30 -8.45 -2.36
CA TYR A 26 4.38 -9.37 -2.02
C TYR A 26 5.27 -9.69 -3.23
N GLY A 27 6.58 -9.63 -3.02
CA GLY A 27 7.57 -9.87 -4.06
C GLY A 27 7.80 -8.69 -5.03
N ARG A 28 7.09 -7.56 -4.87
CA ARG A 28 7.25 -6.39 -5.73
C ARG A 28 8.58 -5.65 -5.50
N CYS A 29 9.04 -5.60 -4.25
CA CYS A 29 10.32 -5.01 -3.85
C CYS A 29 11.22 -6.11 -3.30
N SER A 30 12.53 -6.04 -3.61
CA SER A 30 13.52 -6.95 -3.04
C SER A 30 13.59 -6.81 -1.52
N ARG A 31 13.78 -7.93 -0.84
CA ARG A 31 14.04 -8.01 0.59
C ARG A 31 15.50 -8.36 0.91
N TRP A 32 16.36 -8.37 -0.10
CA TRP A 32 17.77 -8.64 0.11
C TRP A 32 18.39 -7.63 1.08
N GLY A 33 19.00 -8.12 2.14
CA GLY A 33 19.57 -7.30 3.23
C GLY A 33 18.58 -6.87 4.31
N ILE A 34 17.29 -7.24 4.19
CA ILE A 34 16.28 -7.00 5.22
C ILE A 34 16.23 -8.20 6.17
N VAL A 35 16.27 -7.92 7.48
CA VAL A 35 16.08 -8.96 8.50
C VAL A 35 14.60 -9.37 8.52
N ALA A 36 14.34 -10.64 8.30
CA ALA A 36 12.98 -11.18 8.28
C ALA A 36 12.34 -11.20 9.67
N PHE A 37 11.06 -10.82 9.75
CA PHE A 37 10.20 -11.07 10.91
C PHE A 37 9.25 -12.24 10.62
N ALA A 38 8.49 -12.16 9.53
CA ALA A 38 7.67 -13.25 9.02
C ALA A 38 7.79 -13.29 7.49
N SER A 39 8.70 -14.13 6.99
CA SER A 39 9.15 -14.14 5.59
C SER A 39 8.03 -14.27 4.57
N SER A 40 6.91 -14.91 4.90
CA SER A 40 5.74 -15.05 4.03
C SER A 40 4.87 -13.78 3.93
N LEU A 41 5.16 -12.77 4.75
CA LEU A 41 4.34 -11.56 4.85
C LEU A 41 5.15 -10.27 4.67
N ASP A 42 6.43 -10.27 5.04
CA ASP A 42 7.28 -9.07 5.05
C ASP A 42 7.37 -8.40 3.68
N GLN A 43 7.18 -7.09 3.66
CA GLN A 43 7.40 -6.26 2.48
C GLN A 43 8.15 -4.98 2.83
N ALA A 44 9.05 -4.55 1.92
CA ALA A 44 9.59 -3.20 1.92
C ALA A 44 8.62 -2.26 1.18
N GLY A 45 8.52 -1.01 1.63
CA GLY A 45 7.66 -0.03 0.98
C GLY A 45 7.94 1.40 1.42
N PRO A 46 7.44 2.38 0.66
CA PRO A 46 7.65 3.79 0.93
C PRO A 46 6.77 4.34 2.06
N MET A 47 7.33 5.32 2.77
CA MET A 47 6.64 6.22 3.70
C MET A 47 6.99 7.66 3.31
N THR A 48 6.02 8.44 2.87
CA THR A 48 6.21 9.73 2.20
C THR A 48 5.19 10.77 2.67
N LYS A 49 5.36 12.03 2.28
CA LYS A 49 4.42 13.09 2.62
C LYS A 49 3.17 13.07 1.75
N ASP A 50 3.30 12.64 0.50
CA ASP A 50 2.18 12.56 -0.44
C ASP A 50 2.24 11.30 -1.32
N VAL A 51 1.17 11.08 -2.09
CA VAL A 51 1.00 9.89 -2.94
C VAL A 51 1.95 9.91 -4.14
N SER A 52 2.28 11.08 -4.67
CA SER A 52 3.19 11.22 -5.81
C SER A 52 4.61 10.79 -5.44
N ASP A 53 5.09 11.21 -4.28
CA ASP A 53 6.38 10.77 -3.73
C ASP A 53 6.39 9.26 -3.47
N SER A 54 5.26 8.72 -3.01
CA SER A 54 5.12 7.28 -2.78
C SER A 54 5.23 6.48 -4.08
N ALA A 55 4.57 6.95 -5.13
CA ALA A 55 4.64 6.34 -6.46
C ALA A 55 6.05 6.42 -7.04
N LEU A 56 6.70 7.60 -6.94
CA LEU A 56 8.08 7.82 -7.39
C LEU A 56 9.06 6.89 -6.66
N MET A 57 8.95 6.78 -5.33
CA MET A 57 9.80 5.86 -4.57
C MET A 57 9.54 4.41 -4.95
N LEU A 58 8.28 4.03 -5.16
CA LEU A 58 7.95 2.67 -5.56
C LEU A 58 8.49 2.35 -6.95
N ASP A 59 8.49 3.30 -7.89
CA ASP A 59 9.13 3.15 -9.19
C ASP A 59 10.64 2.87 -9.07
N VAL A 60 11.29 3.43 -8.06
CA VAL A 60 12.74 3.21 -7.84
C VAL A 60 13.03 1.88 -7.16
N ILE A 61 12.28 1.54 -6.08
CA ILE A 61 12.60 0.37 -5.23
C ILE A 61 11.95 -0.94 -5.71
N SER A 62 11.02 -0.89 -6.65
CA SER A 62 10.37 -2.07 -7.21
C SER A 62 11.17 -2.67 -8.37
N GLY A 63 11.06 -3.98 -8.53
CA GLY A 63 11.67 -4.73 -9.62
C GLY A 63 12.19 -6.08 -9.17
N TYR A 64 12.59 -6.89 -10.14
CA TYR A 64 13.14 -8.20 -9.89
C TYR A 64 14.58 -8.11 -9.37
N ASP A 65 14.87 -8.89 -8.35
CA ASP A 65 16.22 -9.08 -7.78
C ASP A 65 16.49 -10.58 -7.62
N GLU A 66 17.49 -11.08 -8.35
CA GLU A 66 17.90 -12.48 -8.30
C GLU A 66 18.43 -12.93 -6.93
N LYS A 67 18.83 -11.99 -6.08
CA LYS A 67 19.31 -12.27 -4.72
C LYS A 67 18.21 -12.54 -3.72
N ASP A 68 16.97 -12.17 -4.05
CA ASP A 68 15.80 -12.46 -3.22
C ASP A 68 14.92 -13.51 -3.92
N SER A 69 14.93 -14.74 -3.41
CA SER A 69 14.13 -15.83 -3.97
C SER A 69 12.61 -15.58 -3.99
N THR A 70 12.16 -14.58 -3.25
CA THR A 70 10.74 -14.18 -3.20
C THR A 70 10.43 -13.00 -4.12
N SER A 71 11.46 -12.38 -4.72
CA SER A 71 11.28 -11.31 -5.68
C SER A 71 10.58 -11.83 -6.94
N ALA A 72 9.45 -11.22 -7.29
CA ALA A 72 8.65 -11.64 -8.43
C ALA A 72 9.27 -11.14 -9.75
N ASN A 73 9.55 -12.07 -10.66
CA ASN A 73 10.00 -11.73 -12.01
C ASN A 73 8.80 -11.33 -12.87
N ILE A 74 8.32 -10.11 -12.67
CA ILE A 74 7.18 -9.52 -13.34
C ILE A 74 7.55 -8.14 -13.86
N GLU A 75 6.82 -7.69 -14.87
CA GLU A 75 7.03 -6.37 -15.44
C GLU A 75 6.99 -5.28 -14.36
N LYS A 76 7.95 -4.38 -14.44
CA LYS A 76 8.00 -3.21 -13.57
C LYS A 76 6.80 -2.31 -13.86
N GLY A 77 6.07 -1.93 -12.82
CA GLY A 77 4.97 -0.99 -12.95
C GLY A 77 5.46 0.43 -13.30
N ASP A 78 4.56 1.22 -13.82
CA ASP A 78 4.71 2.66 -14.01
C ASP A 78 3.75 3.35 -13.04
N PHE A 79 4.19 3.44 -11.79
CA PHE A 79 3.31 3.87 -10.70
C PHE A 79 3.04 5.36 -10.74
N LEU A 80 4.04 6.17 -11.10
CA LEU A 80 3.89 7.62 -11.17
C LEU A 80 2.88 8.03 -12.24
N ASN A 81 2.98 7.47 -13.45
CA ASN A 81 2.02 7.77 -14.53
C ASN A 81 0.63 7.17 -14.23
N SER A 82 0.54 6.16 -13.38
CA SER A 82 -0.74 5.57 -12.97
C SER A 82 -1.59 6.52 -12.13
N LEU A 83 -1.01 7.54 -11.49
CA LEU A 83 -1.74 8.56 -10.73
C LEU A 83 -2.67 9.43 -11.59
N ASN A 84 -2.40 9.53 -12.89
CA ASN A 84 -3.20 10.30 -13.84
C ASN A 84 -4.39 9.51 -14.42
N LYS A 85 -4.53 8.24 -14.07
CA LYS A 85 -5.61 7.38 -14.56
C LYS A 85 -6.85 7.54 -13.66
N ASN A 86 -8.02 7.66 -14.29
CA ASN A 86 -9.26 7.61 -13.52
C ASN A 86 -9.54 6.19 -13.03
N ILE A 87 -10.36 6.08 -11.98
CA ILE A 87 -10.77 4.80 -11.39
C ILE A 87 -12.19 4.41 -11.78
N LYS A 88 -12.76 5.04 -12.81
CA LYS A 88 -14.14 4.78 -13.27
C LYS A 88 -14.29 3.30 -13.66
N GLY A 89 -15.27 2.64 -13.05
CA GLY A 89 -15.55 1.23 -13.28
C GLY A 89 -14.61 0.25 -12.56
N LEU A 90 -13.65 0.75 -11.77
CA LEU A 90 -12.82 -0.10 -10.92
C LEU A 90 -13.70 -0.74 -9.84
N LYS A 91 -13.65 -2.07 -9.71
CA LYS A 91 -14.36 -2.79 -8.66
C LYS A 91 -13.57 -2.73 -7.36
N VAL A 92 -14.18 -2.20 -6.32
CA VAL A 92 -13.58 -2.07 -4.98
C VAL A 92 -14.37 -2.91 -3.98
N GLY A 93 -13.73 -3.96 -3.46
CA GLY A 93 -14.33 -4.80 -2.41
C GLY A 93 -14.16 -4.16 -1.02
N ILE A 94 -15.21 -4.20 -0.21
CA ILE A 94 -15.19 -3.75 1.19
C ILE A 94 -15.42 -4.98 2.07
N PRO A 95 -14.36 -5.53 2.69
CA PRO A 95 -14.48 -6.71 3.55
C PRO A 95 -15.29 -6.37 4.80
N LYS A 96 -16.32 -7.17 5.08
CA LYS A 96 -17.14 -7.02 6.29
C LYS A 96 -16.32 -7.21 7.57
N GLU A 97 -15.33 -8.06 7.50
CA GLU A 97 -14.42 -8.42 8.59
C GLU A 97 -13.54 -7.25 9.05
N TYR A 98 -13.44 -6.18 8.27
CA TYR A 98 -12.68 -4.97 8.65
C TYR A 98 -13.48 -4.01 9.52
N ILE A 99 -14.81 -4.17 9.56
CA ILE A 99 -15.68 -3.42 10.46
C ILE A 99 -15.87 -4.28 11.71
N VAL A 100 -15.08 -3.97 12.75
CA VAL A 100 -15.14 -4.70 14.02
C VAL A 100 -16.15 -4.10 14.98
N ASP A 101 -16.69 -4.94 15.86
CA ASP A 101 -17.54 -4.48 16.97
C ASP A 101 -16.76 -3.47 17.83
N ASN A 102 -17.46 -2.41 18.23
CA ASN A 102 -16.88 -1.29 19.01
C ASN A 102 -15.83 -0.44 18.28
N MET A 103 -15.79 -0.44 16.94
CA MET A 103 -14.98 0.53 16.19
C MET A 103 -15.35 1.96 16.62
N PRO A 104 -14.37 2.82 16.98
CA PRO A 104 -14.64 4.22 17.29
C PRO A 104 -15.42 4.90 16.17
N LYS A 105 -16.44 5.69 16.52
CA LYS A 105 -17.34 6.33 15.56
C LYS A 105 -16.58 7.27 14.60
N GLU A 106 -15.53 7.90 15.06
CA GLU A 106 -14.65 8.75 14.25
C GLU A 106 -13.96 7.94 13.16
N ILE A 107 -13.50 6.72 13.47
CA ILE A 107 -12.87 5.82 12.48
C ILE A 107 -13.90 5.35 11.47
N GLN A 108 -15.10 4.96 11.95
CA GLN A 108 -16.20 4.56 11.07
C GLN A 108 -16.56 5.70 10.09
N THR A 109 -16.66 6.92 10.58
CA THR A 109 -16.96 8.10 9.74
C THR A 109 -15.90 8.33 8.65
N LEU A 110 -14.62 8.17 8.98
CA LEU A 110 -13.53 8.30 8.01
C LEU A 110 -13.55 7.16 6.98
N TRP A 111 -13.90 5.95 7.42
CA TRP A 111 -14.07 4.81 6.53
C TRP A 111 -15.20 5.04 5.52
N ASP A 112 -16.38 5.45 5.99
CA ASP A 112 -17.54 5.75 5.15
C ASP A 112 -17.24 6.87 4.16
N LYS A 113 -16.54 7.92 4.59
CA LYS A 113 -16.09 9.01 3.73
C LYS A 113 -15.12 8.55 2.65
N GLY A 114 -14.19 7.65 2.97
CA GLY A 114 -13.29 7.06 1.97
C GLY A 114 -14.04 6.28 0.90
N ILE A 115 -15.08 5.52 1.30
CA ILE A 115 -15.96 4.79 0.37
C ILE A 115 -16.71 5.77 -0.54
N GLU A 116 -17.23 6.86 0.02
CA GLU A 116 -17.94 7.90 -0.73
C GLU A 116 -17.04 8.53 -1.80
N TRP A 117 -15.82 8.93 -1.46
CA TRP A 117 -14.85 9.47 -2.41
C TRP A 117 -14.52 8.51 -3.57
N MET A 118 -14.42 7.21 -3.29
CA MET A 118 -14.21 6.21 -4.35
C MET A 118 -15.40 6.14 -5.30
N LYS A 119 -16.64 6.15 -4.76
CA LYS A 119 -17.87 6.17 -5.56
C LYS A 119 -17.99 7.43 -6.40
N GLU A 120 -17.75 8.60 -5.83
CA GLU A 120 -17.73 9.88 -6.54
C GLU A 120 -16.71 9.90 -7.67
N SER A 121 -15.57 9.21 -7.49
CA SER A 121 -14.55 9.02 -8.51
C SER A 121 -14.91 7.95 -9.56
N GLY A 122 -16.09 7.33 -9.44
CA GLY A 122 -16.64 6.38 -10.41
C GLY A 122 -16.25 4.91 -10.18
N ALA A 123 -15.68 4.55 -9.05
CA ALA A 123 -15.50 3.15 -8.66
C ALA A 123 -16.86 2.46 -8.36
N ILE A 124 -16.92 1.14 -8.49
CA ILE A 124 -18.09 0.29 -8.27
C ILE A 124 -17.78 -0.87 -7.33
#